data_43f18809d68b45037b37d63b61b3921c
#
_entry.id   43f18809d68b45037b37d63b61b3921c
#
_cell.length_a   1.000
_cell.length_b   1.000
_cell.length_c   1.000
_cell.angle_alpha   90.00
_cell.angle_beta   90.00
_cell.angle_gamma   90.00
#
_symmetry.space_group_name_H-M   'P 1'
#
loop_
_entity.id
_entity.type
_entity.pdbx_description
1 polymer ?
#
loop_
_entity_poly.entity_id
_entity_poly.type
_entity_poly.pdbx_seq_one_letter_code
_entity_poly.pdbx_strand_id
1 'polypeptide(L)'
;IGREMQLKRFHERRHNPLKQWKLSEMDKAAVNLWDEYTEAKDEMFRFTHINMAPWTVVRSNDQRRARLEVIRYILSRHDYEDKDAKAIGTVDPLIVGSDTSFLHGSSKDALKTKTT
;
A
#
# COMPACT_ATOMS: atom_id res chain seq x y z
N ILE A 1 -1.05 3.50 -2.53
CA ILE A 1 -0.69 3.42 -3.97
C ILE A 1 -0.29 4.79 -4.47
N GLY A 2 0.53 4.85 -5.54
CA GLY A 2 0.87 6.11 -6.19
C GLY A 2 -0.25 6.61 -7.12
N ARG A 3 -0.23 7.91 -7.42
CA ARG A 3 -1.22 8.58 -8.29
C ARG A 3 -1.33 7.94 -9.68
N GLU A 4 -0.20 7.66 -10.31
CA GLU A 4 -0.16 7.00 -11.63
C GLU A 4 -0.83 5.63 -11.63
N MET A 5 -0.59 4.84 -10.57
CA MET A 5 -1.20 3.52 -10.43
C MET A 5 -2.71 3.63 -10.18
N GLN A 6 -3.17 4.63 -9.44
CA GLN A 6 -4.59 4.90 -9.25
C GLN A 6 -5.26 5.21 -10.60
N LEU A 7 -4.68 6.13 -11.36
CA LEU A 7 -5.20 6.51 -12.69
C LEU A 7 -5.23 5.32 -13.64
N LYS A 8 -4.17 4.49 -13.66
CA LYS A 8 -4.12 3.26 -14.45
C LYS A 8 -5.24 2.30 -14.08
N ARG A 9 -5.47 2.09 -12.78
CA ARG A 9 -6.55 1.19 -12.31
C ARG A 9 -7.94 1.72 -12.65
N PHE A 10 -8.16 3.03 -12.56
CA PHE A 10 -9.43 3.65 -12.95
C PHE A 10 -9.65 3.57 -14.46
N HIS A 11 -8.61 3.76 -15.26
CA HIS A 11 -8.67 3.55 -16.70
C HIS A 11 -9.05 2.10 -17.05
N GLU A 12 -8.40 1.12 -16.43
CA GLU A 12 -8.74 -0.30 -16.60
C GLU A 12 -10.18 -0.62 -16.21
N ARG A 13 -10.68 -0.07 -15.09
CA ARG A 13 -12.07 -0.26 -14.66
C ARG A 13 -13.06 0.31 -15.67
N ARG A 14 -12.74 1.44 -16.29
CA ARG A 14 -13.59 2.11 -17.26
C ARG A 14 -13.72 1.35 -18.58
N HIS A 15 -12.65 0.69 -19.02
CA HIS A 15 -12.55 0.06 -20.34
C HIS A 15 -12.64 -1.48 -20.34
N ASN A 16 -12.53 -2.12 -19.18
CA ASN A 16 -12.65 -3.57 -19.06
C ASN A 16 -14.05 -3.96 -18.58
N PRO A 17 -14.87 -4.64 -19.42
CA PRO A 17 -16.23 -5.02 -19.06
C PRO A 17 -16.34 -5.83 -17.75
N LEU A 18 -15.32 -6.63 -17.44
CA LEU A 18 -15.28 -7.44 -16.22
C LEU A 18 -14.95 -6.62 -14.96
N LYS A 19 -14.55 -5.36 -15.12
CA LYS A 19 -14.15 -4.47 -14.01
C LYS A 19 -15.01 -3.22 -13.90
N GLN A 20 -15.89 -2.93 -14.87
CA GLN A 20 -16.71 -1.71 -14.90
C GLN A 20 -17.63 -1.59 -13.67
N TRP A 21 -18.13 -2.69 -13.16
CA TRP A 21 -18.99 -2.72 -11.97
C TRP A 21 -18.28 -2.22 -10.69
N LYS A 22 -16.95 -2.16 -10.70
CA LYS A 22 -16.13 -1.66 -9.58
C LYS A 22 -15.96 -0.14 -9.60
N LEU A 23 -16.36 0.53 -10.69
CA LEU A 23 -16.21 1.98 -10.81
C LEU A 23 -17.41 2.67 -10.15
N SER A 24 -17.14 3.48 -9.13
CA SER A 24 -18.14 4.29 -8.43
C SER A 24 -18.06 5.77 -8.82
N GLU A 25 -19.10 6.54 -8.51
CA GLU A 25 -19.07 8.01 -8.66
C GLU A 25 -17.99 8.64 -7.77
N MET A 26 -17.73 8.04 -6.60
CA MET A 26 -16.66 8.46 -5.70
C MET A 26 -15.28 8.26 -6.36
N ASP A 27 -15.07 7.15 -7.08
CA ASP A 27 -13.81 6.91 -7.81
C ASP A 27 -13.58 7.98 -8.88
N LYS A 28 -14.64 8.44 -9.55
CA LYS A 28 -14.54 9.49 -10.56
C LYS A 28 -14.16 10.84 -9.93
N ALA A 29 -14.77 11.18 -8.80
CA ALA A 29 -14.49 12.40 -8.06
C ALA A 29 -13.06 12.38 -7.48
N ALA A 30 -12.62 11.25 -6.94
CA ALA A 30 -11.31 11.09 -6.29
C ALA A 30 -10.11 11.40 -7.21
N VAL A 31 -10.27 11.26 -8.51
CA VAL A 31 -9.20 11.60 -9.50
C VAL A 31 -8.75 13.06 -9.37
N ASN A 32 -9.70 13.97 -9.14
CA ASN A 32 -9.44 15.40 -9.04
C ASN A 32 -9.14 15.88 -7.62
N LEU A 33 -9.28 14.99 -6.63
CA LEU A 33 -9.10 15.29 -5.20
C LEU A 33 -7.85 14.62 -4.62
N TRP A 34 -6.86 14.31 -5.47
CA TRP A 34 -5.64 13.62 -5.01
C TRP A 34 -4.88 14.40 -3.93
N ASP A 35 -4.76 15.69 -4.12
CA ASP A 35 -3.98 16.54 -3.22
C ASP A 35 -4.70 16.72 -1.88
N GLU A 36 -6.01 16.89 -1.88
CA GLU A 36 -6.84 16.98 -0.68
C GLU A 36 -6.82 15.67 0.13
N TYR A 37 -6.93 14.52 -0.53
CA TYR A 37 -6.79 13.21 0.13
C TYR A 37 -5.38 12.98 0.66
N THR A 38 -4.36 13.49 -0.03
CA THR A 38 -2.97 13.39 0.43
C THR A 38 -2.77 14.23 1.68
N GLU A 39 -3.25 15.46 1.71
CA GLU A 39 -3.20 16.35 2.87
C GLU A 39 -3.92 15.72 4.08
N ALA A 40 -5.16 15.26 3.90
CA ALA A 40 -5.93 14.60 4.95
C ALA A 40 -5.21 13.35 5.50
N LYS A 41 -4.59 12.57 4.64
CA LYS A 41 -3.77 11.41 5.03
C LYS A 41 -2.56 11.84 5.84
N ASP A 42 -1.85 12.87 5.41
CA ASP A 42 -0.65 13.35 6.09
C ASP A 42 -0.99 13.95 7.46
N GLU A 43 -2.11 14.65 7.58
CA GLU A 43 -2.65 15.10 8.87
C GLU A 43 -2.99 13.93 9.78
N MET A 44 -3.68 12.91 9.27
CA MET A 44 -3.99 11.70 10.02
C MET A 44 -2.71 11.10 10.61
N PHE A 45 -1.67 10.91 9.81
CA PHE A 45 -0.39 10.37 10.30
C PHE A 45 0.25 11.29 11.33
N ARG A 46 0.27 12.59 11.09
CA ARG A 46 0.89 13.56 12.01
C ARG A 46 0.26 13.53 13.40
N PHE A 47 -1.05 13.36 13.49
CA PHE A 47 -1.76 13.42 14.76
C PHE A 47 -1.97 12.05 15.43
N THR A 48 -1.94 10.97 14.67
CA THR A 48 -2.31 9.65 15.19
C THR A 48 -1.20 8.59 15.14
N HIS A 49 -0.06 8.90 14.52
CA HIS A 49 1.10 8.02 14.55
C HIS A 49 1.90 8.25 15.84
N ILE A 50 1.64 7.45 16.85
CA ILE A 50 2.27 7.55 18.18
C ILE A 50 3.03 6.27 18.53
N ASN A 51 3.99 6.35 19.44
CA ASN A 51 4.81 5.20 19.82
C ASN A 51 4.00 4.01 20.36
N MET A 52 2.90 4.28 21.06
CA MET A 52 2.02 3.23 21.62
C MET A 52 1.12 2.59 20.55
N ALA A 53 0.81 3.30 19.48
CA ALA A 53 -0.05 2.84 18.40
C ALA A 53 0.47 3.35 17.04
N PRO A 54 1.60 2.80 16.57
CA PRO A 54 2.16 3.22 15.28
C PRO A 54 1.33 2.67 14.11
N TRP A 55 1.14 3.50 13.10
CA TRP A 55 0.58 3.03 11.85
C TRP A 55 1.56 2.09 11.13
N THR A 56 1.02 1.04 10.54
CA THR A 56 1.76 0.21 9.58
C THR A 56 1.36 0.61 8.17
N VAL A 57 2.33 0.99 7.37
CA VAL A 57 2.13 1.45 6.01
C VAL A 57 2.53 0.38 5.02
N VAL A 58 1.67 0.13 4.03
CA VAL A 58 1.90 -0.87 2.98
C VAL A 58 1.90 -0.20 1.61
N ARG A 59 2.98 -0.34 0.87
CA ARG A 59 3.07 0.06 -0.54
C ARG A 59 2.40 -1.00 -1.41
N SER A 60 1.30 -0.64 -2.06
CA SER A 60 0.45 -1.59 -2.79
C SER A 60 0.30 -1.31 -4.28
N ASN A 61 1.31 -0.71 -4.92
CA ASN A 61 1.35 -0.62 -6.37
C ASN A 61 1.35 -2.01 -7.01
N ASP A 62 2.16 -2.93 -6.48
CA ASP A 62 2.05 -4.36 -6.75
C ASP A 62 1.17 -5.03 -5.68
N GLN A 63 -0.06 -5.36 -6.07
CA GLN A 63 -1.04 -5.93 -5.13
C GLN A 63 -0.67 -7.33 -4.65
N ARG A 64 -0.04 -8.15 -5.49
CA ARG A 64 0.31 -9.53 -5.12
C ARG A 64 1.41 -9.51 -4.07
N ARG A 65 2.44 -8.71 -4.31
CA ARG A 65 3.54 -8.52 -3.38
C ARG A 65 3.06 -7.90 -2.06
N ALA A 66 2.23 -6.86 -2.13
CA ALA A 66 1.67 -6.23 -0.95
C ALA A 66 0.87 -7.22 -0.07
N ARG A 67 0.02 -8.05 -0.67
CA ARG A 67 -0.75 -9.07 0.06
C ARG A 67 0.15 -10.07 0.76
N LEU A 68 1.16 -10.58 0.05
CA LEU A 68 2.12 -11.54 0.61
C LEU A 68 2.87 -10.93 1.80
N GLU A 69 3.36 -9.69 1.65
CA GLU A 69 4.13 -9.03 2.69
C GLU A 69 3.28 -8.64 3.91
N VAL A 70 2.00 -8.29 3.72
CA VAL A 70 1.06 -8.06 4.84
C VAL A 70 0.82 -9.35 5.62
N ILE A 71 0.58 -10.47 4.94
CA ILE A 71 0.42 -11.78 5.61
C ILE A 71 1.70 -12.12 6.38
N ARG A 72 2.84 -11.99 5.76
CA ARG A 72 4.16 -12.23 6.36
C ARG A 72 4.39 -11.35 7.59
N TYR A 73 4.06 -10.07 7.49
CA TYR A 73 4.15 -9.09 8.58
C TYR A 73 3.29 -9.49 9.77
N ILE A 74 2.02 -9.83 9.54
CA ILE A 74 1.10 -10.24 10.60
C ILE A 74 1.60 -11.52 11.28
N LEU A 75 1.92 -12.55 10.50
CA LEU A 75 2.38 -13.83 11.04
C LEU A 75 3.71 -13.71 11.80
N SER A 76 4.61 -12.84 11.38
CA SER A 76 5.88 -12.63 12.06
C SER A 76 5.72 -12.02 13.46
N ARG A 77 4.67 -11.22 13.69
CA ARG A 77 4.44 -10.46 14.94
C ARG A 77 3.60 -11.19 15.99
N HIS A 78 2.99 -12.29 15.62
CA HIS A 78 2.15 -13.09 16.56
C HIS A 78 2.79 -14.44 16.84
N ASP A 79 2.69 -14.87 18.09
CA ASP A 79 3.06 -16.22 18.48
C ASP A 79 1.83 -17.11 18.40
N TYR A 80 1.98 -18.28 17.80
CA TYR A 80 0.93 -19.28 17.67
C TYR A 80 1.55 -20.69 17.55
N GLU A 81 0.75 -21.70 17.86
CA GLU A 81 1.15 -23.09 17.78
C GLU A 81 1.59 -23.46 16.34
N ASP A 82 2.63 -24.28 16.24
CA ASP A 82 3.21 -24.71 14.95
C ASP A 82 3.74 -23.59 14.03
N LYS A 83 4.08 -22.42 14.60
CA LYS A 83 4.68 -21.33 13.83
C LYS A 83 5.98 -21.74 13.17
N ASP A 84 6.00 -21.76 11.84
CA ASP A 84 7.20 -21.97 11.02
C ASP A 84 7.79 -20.64 10.57
N ALA A 85 8.72 -20.10 11.33
CA ALA A 85 9.39 -18.83 11.03
C ALA A 85 10.16 -18.87 9.70
N LYS A 86 10.66 -20.04 9.30
CA LYS A 86 11.39 -20.24 8.04
C LYS A 86 10.45 -20.15 6.84
N ALA A 87 9.27 -20.77 6.93
CA ALA A 87 8.25 -20.68 5.89
C ALA A 87 7.67 -19.25 5.76
N ILE A 88 7.49 -18.54 6.87
CA ILE A 88 7.04 -17.14 6.87
C ILE A 88 8.07 -16.25 6.16
N GLY A 89 9.35 -16.42 6.48
CA GLY A 89 10.44 -15.63 5.94
C GLY A 89 10.50 -14.20 6.51
N THR A 90 11.29 -13.34 5.87
CA THR A 90 11.51 -11.97 6.30
C THR A 90 10.62 -10.99 5.54
N VAL A 91 10.01 -10.06 6.27
CA VAL A 91 9.18 -8.99 5.67
C VAL A 91 10.07 -8.05 4.85
N ASP A 92 9.63 -7.71 3.66
CA ASP A 92 10.31 -6.75 2.80
C ASP A 92 10.08 -5.31 3.32
N PRO A 93 11.13 -4.64 3.82
CA PRO A 93 11.01 -3.29 4.37
C PRO A 93 10.70 -2.23 3.31
N LEU A 94 10.84 -2.55 2.02
CA LEU A 94 10.42 -1.66 0.93
C LEU A 94 8.90 -1.68 0.70
N ILE A 95 8.22 -2.69 1.20
CA ILE A 95 6.77 -2.88 1.02
C ILE A 95 6.00 -2.55 2.29
N VAL A 96 6.47 -3.02 3.45
CA VAL A 96 5.80 -2.79 4.74
C VAL A 96 6.74 -2.06 5.69
N GLY A 97 6.28 -0.95 6.24
CA GLY A 97 7.02 -0.14 7.19
C GLY A 97 6.11 0.61 8.16
N SER A 98 6.70 1.10 9.24
CA SER A 98 6.01 1.89 10.27
C SER A 98 6.44 3.36 10.31
N ASP A 99 7.38 3.75 9.43
CA ASP A 99 7.89 5.11 9.39
C ASP A 99 7.06 5.98 8.42
N THR A 100 6.69 7.17 8.86
CA THR A 100 5.99 8.15 8.02
C THR A 100 6.87 8.65 6.86
N SER A 101 8.19 8.63 7.00
CA SER A 101 9.13 8.91 5.89
C SER A 101 8.97 7.93 4.72
N PHE A 102 8.49 6.73 5.02
CA PHE A 102 8.16 5.70 4.05
C PHE A 102 7.07 6.14 3.04
N LEU A 103 6.23 7.09 3.42
CA LEU A 103 5.16 7.64 2.56
C LEU A 103 5.70 8.62 1.53
N HIS A 104 6.75 9.35 1.87
CA HIS A 104 7.36 10.37 1.02
C HIS A 104 8.50 9.85 0.16
N GLY A 105 8.90 8.60 0.34
CA GLY A 105 9.90 7.92 -0.48
C GLY A 105 9.44 7.82 -1.94
N SER A 106 10.14 8.52 -2.80
CA SER A 106 9.92 8.73 -4.22
C SER A 106 9.47 7.48 -4.97
N SER A 107 8.44 7.63 -5.82
CA SER A 107 7.99 6.67 -6.84
C SER A 107 9.09 6.13 -7.78
N LYS A 108 10.28 6.69 -7.73
CA LYS A 108 11.38 6.36 -8.64
C LYS A 108 12.13 5.07 -8.29
N ASP A 109 12.10 4.62 -7.04
CA ASP A 109 12.87 3.45 -6.62
C ASP A 109 12.13 2.11 -6.78
N ALA A 110 10.81 2.14 -6.92
CA ALA A 110 10.02 0.92 -7.11
C ALA A 110 10.11 0.32 -8.54
N LEU A 111 10.71 1.04 -9.48
CA LEU A 111 10.84 0.61 -10.89
C LEU A 111 12.23 0.03 -11.23
N LYS A 112 13.22 0.14 -10.35
CA LYS A 112 14.60 -0.28 -10.64
C LYS A 112 14.94 -1.73 -10.33
N THR A 113 14.03 -2.54 -9.80
CA THR A 113 14.27 -3.98 -9.53
C THR A 113 13.61 -4.90 -10.53
N LYS A 114 13.63 -4.56 -11.82
CA LYS A 114 13.37 -5.50 -12.90
C LYS A 114 14.51 -5.44 -13.90
N THR A 115 15.68 -5.94 -13.54
CA THR A 115 16.67 -6.45 -14.50
C THR A 115 17.71 -7.25 -13.70
N THR A 116 17.47 -8.49 -13.54
CA THR A 116 18.40 -9.61 -13.65
C THR A 116 17.63 -10.91 -13.36
#